data_208a49d946056066d5fa2e7b158777f8
#
_entry.id   208a49d946056066d5fa2e7b158777f8
#
_cell.length_a   1.000
_cell.length_b   1.000
_cell.length_c   1.000
_cell.angle_alpha   90.00
_cell.angle_beta   90.00
_cell.angle_gamma   90.00
#
_symmetry.space_group_name_H-M   'P 1'
#
loop_
_entity.id
_entity.type
_entity.pdbx_description
1 polymer ?
#
loop_
_entity_poly.entity_id
_entity_poly.type
_entity_poly.pdbx_seq_one_letter_code
_entity_poly.pdbx_strand_id
1 'polypeptide(L)'
;MLTSAFRLVFGVALVMLTLLGHAAPSAAVSLEASPMGVLPFNLAGDRPTNLGVKEGKLAPCPTSPNCVISQGDEDAEHAIAPLAYSGDPAQAIAKLTAIVKAMPRTTIIESTDSYLYAEFASKLLGFVDDVEFYLDPAESVIQVRSASRLGQSDLGVNRQRVEAIRQELSV
;
A
#
# COMPACT_ATOMS: atom_id res chain seq x y z
N MET A 1 -4.80 -102.90 -47.25
CA MET A 1 -5.52 -101.62 -47.42
C MET A 1 -5.66 -101.06 -46.04
N LEU A 2 -4.93 -100.22 -45.65
CA LEU A 2 -5.05 -99.22 -44.62
C LEU A 2 -3.71 -98.92 -43.97
N THR A 3 -3.20 -97.85 -44.24
CA THR A 3 -1.95 -97.29 -43.75
C THR A 3 -2.21 -96.49 -42.47
N SER A 4 -1.56 -96.86 -41.41
CA SER A 4 -1.59 -96.13 -40.17
C SER A 4 -0.45 -95.13 -40.13
N ALA A 5 -0.74 -93.89 -40.05
CA ALA A 5 0.22 -92.79 -39.90
C ALA A 5 0.47 -92.50 -38.45
N PHE A 6 1.65 -92.67 -38.00
CA PHE A 6 2.15 -92.26 -36.67
C PHE A 6 2.47 -90.75 -36.66
N ARG A 7 1.74 -89.99 -35.90
CA ARG A 7 2.06 -88.57 -35.71
C ARG A 7 2.75 -88.34 -34.39
N LEU A 8 4.03 -87.99 -34.51
CA LEU A 8 4.85 -87.50 -33.42
C LEU A 8 4.46 -86.05 -33.07
N VAL A 9 3.98 -85.85 -31.86
CA VAL A 9 3.70 -84.50 -31.39
C VAL A 9 4.86 -83.96 -30.64
N PHE A 10 5.63 -83.05 -31.27
CA PHE A 10 6.59 -82.25 -30.56
C PHE A 10 5.92 -81.13 -29.81
N GLY A 11 5.92 -81.22 -28.49
CA GLY A 11 5.45 -80.12 -27.63
C GLY A 11 6.52 -79.02 -27.61
N VAL A 12 6.19 -77.88 -28.20
CA VAL A 12 6.95 -76.62 -28.02
C VAL A 12 6.45 -75.97 -26.78
N ALA A 13 7.23 -76.04 -25.69
CA ALA A 13 6.94 -75.24 -24.50
C ALA A 13 7.26 -73.77 -24.77
N LEU A 14 6.19 -72.95 -24.96
CA LEU A 14 6.36 -71.53 -25.08
C LEU A 14 6.53 -70.91 -23.70
N VAL A 15 7.74 -70.58 -23.33
CA VAL A 15 8.05 -69.84 -22.11
C VAL A 15 7.64 -68.37 -22.36
N MET A 16 6.47 -68.02 -21.88
CA MET A 16 6.04 -66.62 -21.78
C MET A 16 6.84 -65.94 -20.66
N LEU A 17 7.88 -65.23 -21.00
CA LEU A 17 8.58 -64.33 -20.10
C LEU A 17 7.73 -63.07 -19.91
N THR A 18 6.95 -63.02 -18.85
CA THR A 18 6.22 -61.82 -18.44
C THR A 18 7.21 -60.79 -17.90
N LEU A 19 7.61 -59.84 -18.74
CA LEU A 19 8.29 -58.63 -18.30
C LEU A 19 7.30 -57.82 -17.48
N LEU A 20 7.34 -57.96 -16.14
CA LEU A 20 6.72 -56.98 -15.25
C LEU A 20 7.50 -55.66 -15.38
N GLY A 21 6.98 -54.77 -16.20
CA GLY A 21 7.45 -53.41 -16.22
C GLY A 21 7.16 -52.76 -14.86
N HIS A 22 8.18 -52.59 -14.06
CA HIS A 22 8.13 -51.75 -12.89
C HIS A 22 8.07 -50.30 -13.41
N ALA A 23 6.86 -49.76 -13.47
CA ALA A 23 6.69 -48.30 -13.62
C ALA A 23 7.21 -47.65 -12.33
N ALA A 24 8.35 -47.01 -12.42
CA ALA A 24 8.85 -46.16 -11.36
C ALA A 24 7.81 -45.02 -11.13
N PRO A 25 7.46 -44.71 -9.87
CA PRO A 25 6.59 -43.58 -9.61
C PRO A 25 7.28 -42.33 -10.12
N SER A 26 6.67 -41.67 -11.10
CA SER A 26 7.04 -40.32 -11.51
C SER A 26 6.83 -39.40 -10.30
N ALA A 27 7.92 -39.01 -9.66
CA ALA A 27 7.88 -37.99 -8.64
C ALA A 27 7.44 -36.71 -9.35
N ALA A 28 6.17 -36.34 -9.18
CA ALA A 28 5.70 -35.03 -9.51
C ALA A 28 6.46 -34.05 -8.62
N VAL A 29 7.43 -33.35 -9.19
CA VAL A 29 8.05 -32.18 -8.56
C VAL A 29 6.93 -31.17 -8.47
N SER A 30 6.30 -31.10 -7.32
CA SER A 30 5.44 -29.97 -6.96
C SER A 30 6.37 -28.77 -6.96
N LEU A 31 6.27 -27.92 -8.00
CA LEU A 31 6.78 -26.56 -7.93
C LEU A 31 5.91 -25.86 -6.87
N GLU A 32 6.31 -25.96 -5.61
CA GLU A 32 5.84 -25.06 -4.57
C GLU A 32 6.24 -23.68 -5.04
N ALA A 33 5.24 -22.87 -5.45
CA ALA A 33 5.44 -21.46 -5.66
C ALA A 33 5.97 -20.92 -4.33
N SER A 34 7.28 -20.63 -4.28
CA SER A 34 7.87 -19.94 -3.15
C SER A 34 7.00 -18.71 -2.91
N PRO A 35 6.51 -18.46 -1.67
CA PRO A 35 5.81 -17.23 -1.39
C PRO A 35 6.76 -16.12 -1.82
N MET A 36 6.29 -15.26 -2.71
CA MET A 36 7.01 -14.08 -3.17
C MET A 36 7.58 -13.43 -1.93
N GLY A 37 8.92 -13.47 -1.79
CA GLY A 37 9.60 -13.09 -0.58
C GLY A 37 9.08 -11.75 -0.10
N VAL A 38 8.50 -11.73 1.09
CA VAL A 38 8.23 -10.50 1.82
C VAL A 38 9.59 -9.82 1.93
N LEU A 39 9.77 -8.71 1.19
CA LEU A 39 11.00 -7.93 1.27
C LEU A 39 11.20 -7.61 2.75
N PRO A 40 12.37 -7.87 3.34
CA PRO A 40 12.61 -7.67 4.77
C PRO A 40 12.65 -6.19 5.15
N PHE A 41 12.28 -5.29 4.24
CA PHE A 41 12.27 -3.85 4.45
C PHE A 41 10.86 -3.37 4.71
N ASN A 42 10.65 -2.72 5.86
CA ASN A 42 9.44 -1.97 6.15
C ASN A 42 9.47 -0.66 5.35
N LEU A 43 9.00 -0.69 4.10
CA LEU A 43 8.93 0.49 3.23
C LEU A 43 7.81 1.46 3.66
N ALA A 44 6.93 1.05 4.57
CA ALA A 44 5.96 1.95 5.18
C ALA A 44 6.61 2.93 6.17
N GLY A 45 7.76 2.57 6.74
CA GLY A 45 8.38 3.31 7.83
C GLY A 45 7.58 3.22 9.13
N ASP A 46 8.17 3.67 10.23
CA ASP A 46 7.48 3.74 11.50
C ASP A 46 6.62 5.01 11.58
N ARG A 47 5.44 4.89 12.21
CA ARG A 47 4.58 6.05 12.43
C ARG A 47 5.28 7.04 13.35
N PRO A 48 5.36 8.34 12.97
CA PRO A 48 5.94 9.37 13.83
C PRO A 48 5.18 9.50 15.15
N THR A 49 5.92 9.76 16.24
CA THR A 49 5.35 9.91 17.59
C THR A 49 5.08 11.37 17.97
N ASN A 50 5.42 12.31 17.09
CA ASN A 50 5.28 13.74 17.31
C ASN A 50 4.10 14.38 16.55
N LEU A 51 3.19 13.57 16.02
CA LEU A 51 1.98 14.02 15.34
C LEU A 51 0.98 14.62 16.32
N GLY A 52 -0.02 15.31 15.78
CA GLY A 52 -1.06 15.99 16.54
C GLY A 52 -0.80 17.48 16.75
N VAL A 53 -1.81 18.16 17.31
CA VAL A 53 -1.76 19.59 17.57
C VAL A 53 -1.17 19.88 18.94
N LYS A 54 -0.13 20.70 18.99
CA LYS A 54 0.48 21.19 20.23
C LYS A 54 0.47 22.71 20.23
N GLU A 55 -0.15 23.31 21.19
CA GLU A 55 -0.28 24.78 21.31
C GLU A 55 -0.80 25.44 20.01
N GLY A 56 -1.81 24.80 19.36
CA GLY A 56 -2.40 25.30 18.11
C GLY A 56 -1.54 25.08 16.86
N LYS A 57 -0.49 24.26 16.93
CA LYS A 57 0.41 24.01 15.81
C LYS A 57 0.61 22.52 15.55
N LEU A 58 0.76 22.21 14.26
CA LEU A 58 1.28 20.93 13.78
C LEU A 58 2.80 20.87 13.94
N ALA A 59 3.40 19.69 13.94
CA ALA A 59 4.84 19.53 14.00
C ALA A 59 5.51 20.18 12.77
N PRO A 60 6.69 20.84 12.92
CA PRO A 60 7.40 21.42 11.78
C PRO A 60 7.86 20.34 10.79
N CYS A 61 8.14 20.75 9.56
CA CYS A 61 8.79 19.89 8.59
C CYS A 61 10.22 19.55 9.01
N PRO A 62 10.74 18.34 8.68
CA PRO A 62 12.19 18.10 8.72
C PRO A 62 12.89 18.91 7.62
N THR A 63 14.21 18.91 7.64
CA THR A 63 15.02 19.62 6.61
C THR A 63 15.01 18.94 5.24
N SER A 64 14.45 17.74 5.14
CA SER A 64 14.33 17.02 3.87
C SER A 64 13.12 17.50 3.06
N PRO A 65 13.25 17.69 1.74
CA PRO A 65 12.21 18.27 0.89
C PRO A 65 11.03 17.31 0.58
N ASN A 66 10.69 16.46 1.52
CA ASN A 66 9.60 15.48 1.41
C ASN A 66 8.41 15.82 2.34
N CYS A 67 8.29 17.09 2.70
CA CYS A 67 7.25 17.59 3.60
C CYS A 67 6.77 18.97 3.15
N VAL A 68 5.47 19.22 3.27
CA VAL A 68 4.87 20.55 3.17
C VAL A 68 4.03 20.84 4.40
N ILE A 69 4.01 22.10 4.82
CA ILE A 69 3.24 22.59 5.98
C ILE A 69 2.72 24.00 5.75
N SER A 70 1.54 24.30 6.30
CA SER A 70 0.92 25.61 6.17
C SER A 70 1.19 26.57 7.35
N GLN A 71 1.89 26.09 8.38
CA GLN A 71 2.21 26.88 9.56
C GLN A 71 3.71 27.09 9.70
N GLY A 72 4.10 28.21 10.33
CA GLY A 72 5.50 28.54 10.59
C GLY A 72 6.14 29.38 9.50
N ASP A 73 7.43 29.72 9.71
CA ASP A 73 8.24 30.52 8.79
C ASP A 73 9.08 29.58 7.91
N GLU A 74 8.40 28.68 7.21
CA GLU A 74 9.06 27.69 6.35
C GLU A 74 9.55 28.33 5.05
N ASP A 75 10.61 27.77 4.48
CA ASP A 75 11.07 28.17 3.17
C ASP A 75 10.08 27.78 2.05
N ALA A 76 10.33 28.26 0.83
CA ALA A 76 9.44 28.02 -0.31
C ALA A 76 9.30 26.54 -0.68
N GLU A 77 10.23 25.68 -0.26
CA GLU A 77 10.19 24.25 -0.51
C GLU A 77 9.19 23.54 0.39
N HIS A 78 9.09 23.96 1.66
CA HIS A 78 8.18 23.39 2.65
C HIS A 78 6.85 24.16 2.77
N ALA A 79 6.87 25.46 2.51
CA ALA A 79 5.67 26.30 2.67
C ALA A 79 4.55 25.90 1.69
N ILE A 80 3.32 25.81 2.22
CA ILE A 80 2.09 25.67 1.43
C ILE A 80 0.99 26.53 2.08
N ALA A 81 0.05 27.04 1.30
CA ALA A 81 -1.06 27.80 1.88
C ALA A 81 -2.00 26.88 2.70
N PRO A 82 -2.62 27.36 3.80
CA PRO A 82 -3.66 26.62 4.49
C PRO A 82 -4.87 26.42 3.58
N LEU A 83 -5.76 25.48 3.93
CA LEU A 83 -6.98 25.23 3.20
C LEU A 83 -8.05 26.21 3.69
N ALA A 84 -8.51 27.09 2.81
CA ALA A 84 -9.64 27.98 3.11
C ALA A 84 -10.95 27.17 3.09
N TYR A 85 -11.88 27.56 3.95
CA TYR A 85 -13.25 27.08 3.92
C TYR A 85 -14.23 28.23 4.12
N SER A 86 -15.48 27.98 3.80
CA SER A 86 -16.58 28.94 4.05
C SER A 86 -17.71 28.28 4.83
N GLY A 87 -18.44 29.06 5.62
CA GLY A 87 -19.58 28.56 6.38
C GLY A 87 -19.20 27.90 7.70
N ASP A 88 -19.93 26.86 8.04
CA ASP A 88 -19.82 26.16 9.32
C ASP A 88 -18.51 25.31 9.41
N PRO A 89 -17.67 25.52 10.45
CA PRO A 89 -16.43 24.76 10.65
C PRO A 89 -16.63 23.26 10.75
N ALA A 90 -17.72 22.80 11.40
CA ALA A 90 -18.00 21.37 11.54
C ALA A 90 -18.37 20.74 10.18
N GLN A 91 -19.05 21.49 9.31
CA GLN A 91 -19.31 21.03 7.94
C GLN A 91 -18.02 21.01 7.10
N ALA A 92 -17.12 21.97 7.30
CA ALA A 92 -15.85 22.02 6.59
C ALA A 92 -14.97 20.80 6.91
N ILE A 93 -14.79 20.45 8.20
CA ILE A 93 -14.01 19.29 8.60
C ILE A 93 -14.68 17.97 8.16
N ALA A 94 -16.00 17.88 8.19
CA ALA A 94 -16.73 16.73 7.71
C ALA A 94 -16.57 16.54 6.18
N LYS A 95 -16.66 17.63 5.40
CA LYS A 95 -16.41 17.63 3.95
C LYS A 95 -14.97 17.20 3.65
N LEU A 96 -13.99 17.79 4.34
CA LEU A 96 -12.58 17.39 4.21
C LEU A 96 -12.38 15.92 4.49
N THR A 97 -12.96 15.40 5.57
CA THR A 97 -12.87 13.99 5.95
C THR A 97 -13.42 13.07 4.85
N ALA A 98 -14.56 13.46 4.25
CA ALA A 98 -15.15 12.71 3.14
C ALA A 98 -14.27 12.71 1.89
N ILE A 99 -13.67 13.85 1.54
CA ILE A 99 -12.72 13.99 0.43
C ILE A 99 -11.49 13.07 0.66
N VAL A 100 -10.84 13.19 1.81
CA VAL A 100 -9.66 12.43 2.16
C VAL A 100 -9.95 10.92 2.16
N LYS A 101 -11.07 10.51 2.73
CA LYS A 101 -11.52 9.11 2.76
C LYS A 101 -11.76 8.52 1.36
N ALA A 102 -12.19 9.33 0.40
CA ALA A 102 -12.45 8.91 -0.97
C ALA A 102 -11.16 8.76 -1.81
N MET A 103 -10.04 9.31 -1.35
CA MET A 103 -8.78 9.22 -2.07
C MET A 103 -8.21 7.79 -2.04
N PRO A 104 -7.56 7.35 -3.12
CA PRO A 104 -7.05 5.98 -3.22
C PRO A 104 -5.94 5.70 -2.20
N ARG A 105 -5.95 4.50 -1.61
CA ARG A 105 -4.94 3.99 -0.66
C ARG A 105 -4.77 4.87 0.58
N THR A 106 -5.85 5.46 1.02
CA THR A 106 -5.91 6.31 2.21
C THR A 106 -6.52 5.54 3.38
N THR A 107 -5.95 5.69 4.55
CA THR A 107 -6.48 5.17 5.81
C THR A 107 -6.63 6.33 6.78
N ILE A 108 -7.86 6.60 7.24
CA ILE A 108 -8.10 7.55 8.33
C ILE A 108 -7.65 6.88 9.63
N ILE A 109 -6.76 7.53 10.35
CA ILE A 109 -6.21 7.06 11.62
C ILE A 109 -6.91 7.73 12.79
N GLU A 110 -7.14 9.04 12.70
CA GLU A 110 -7.82 9.82 13.71
C GLU A 110 -8.72 10.86 13.04
N SER A 111 -9.91 11.08 13.59
CA SER A 111 -10.84 12.11 13.15
C SER A 111 -11.62 12.62 14.35
N THR A 112 -11.47 13.92 14.63
CA THR A 112 -12.18 14.66 15.67
C THR A 112 -12.89 15.87 15.05
N ASP A 113 -13.54 16.69 15.87
CA ASP A 113 -14.22 17.91 15.42
C ASP A 113 -13.26 18.99 14.89
N SER A 114 -11.95 18.89 15.21
CA SER A 114 -10.95 19.89 14.81
C SER A 114 -9.66 19.31 14.24
N TYR A 115 -9.51 17.99 14.21
CA TYR A 115 -8.27 17.35 13.75
C TYR A 115 -8.58 16.10 12.93
N LEU A 116 -7.87 15.94 11.82
CA LEU A 116 -7.92 14.76 10.98
C LEU A 116 -6.48 14.31 10.70
N TYR A 117 -6.21 13.04 10.94
CA TYR A 117 -4.96 12.39 10.55
C TYR A 117 -5.23 11.21 9.64
N ALA A 118 -4.54 11.16 8.51
CA ALA A 118 -4.64 10.10 7.52
C ALA A 118 -3.26 9.65 7.03
N GLU A 119 -3.15 8.37 6.73
CA GLU A 119 -2.01 7.75 6.07
C GLU A 119 -2.32 7.52 4.59
N PHE A 120 -1.37 7.87 3.72
CA PHE A 120 -1.45 7.65 2.27
C PHE A 120 -0.34 6.72 1.81
N ALA A 121 -0.69 5.55 1.27
CA ALA A 121 0.28 4.58 0.79
C ALA A 121 0.58 4.77 -0.71
N SER A 122 1.85 4.72 -1.10
CA SER A 122 2.25 4.74 -2.50
C SER A 122 1.81 3.47 -3.23
N LYS A 123 1.53 3.58 -4.54
CA LYS A 123 0.98 2.46 -5.35
C LYS A 123 1.96 1.30 -5.52
N LEU A 124 3.23 1.59 -5.72
CA LEU A 124 4.21 0.57 -6.13
C LEU A 124 4.97 -0.03 -4.95
N LEU A 125 5.46 0.80 -4.05
CA LEU A 125 6.39 0.38 -3.00
C LEU A 125 5.79 0.42 -1.59
N GLY A 126 4.58 0.96 -1.42
CA GLY A 126 3.93 1.02 -0.12
C GLY A 126 4.57 2.03 0.85
N PHE A 127 5.36 3.00 0.36
CA PHE A 127 5.78 4.13 1.18
C PHE A 127 4.57 4.84 1.76
N VAL A 128 4.66 5.28 2.99
CA VAL A 128 3.57 5.96 3.68
C VAL A 128 3.92 7.41 3.93
N ASP A 129 2.96 8.27 3.59
CA ASP A 129 2.95 9.69 3.95
C ASP A 129 1.93 9.92 5.06
N ASP A 130 2.33 10.68 6.07
CA ASP A 130 1.45 11.14 7.15
C ASP A 130 0.89 12.52 6.80
N VAL A 131 -0.44 12.62 6.81
CA VAL A 131 -1.13 13.86 6.45
C VAL A 131 -2.06 14.27 7.58
N GLU A 132 -1.80 15.45 8.11
CA GLU A 132 -2.52 16.03 9.23
C GLU A 132 -3.24 17.30 8.80
N PHE A 133 -4.45 17.46 9.32
CA PHE A 133 -5.27 18.67 9.12
C PHE A 133 -5.76 19.14 10.48
N TYR A 134 -5.63 20.43 10.73
CA TYR A 134 -6.09 21.07 11.95
C TYR A 134 -7.00 22.25 11.61
N LEU A 135 -8.25 22.19 12.05
CA LEU A 135 -9.20 23.28 11.95
C LEU A 135 -8.80 24.37 12.96
N ASP A 136 -8.19 25.43 12.45
CA ASP A 136 -7.72 26.55 13.27
C ASP A 136 -8.85 27.53 13.56
N PRO A 137 -9.32 27.60 14.80
CA PRO A 137 -10.43 28.51 15.14
C PRO A 137 -10.05 29.99 15.15
N ALA A 138 -8.74 30.30 15.26
CA ALA A 138 -8.26 31.67 15.33
C ALA A 138 -8.18 32.31 13.92
N GLU A 139 -7.80 31.54 12.91
CA GLU A 139 -7.59 32.03 11.55
C GLU A 139 -8.72 31.65 10.58
N SER A 140 -9.68 30.86 11.01
CA SER A 140 -10.79 30.36 10.17
C SER A 140 -10.30 29.64 8.91
N VAL A 141 -9.26 28.82 9.07
CA VAL A 141 -8.67 27.99 8.01
C VAL A 141 -8.46 26.56 8.52
N ILE A 142 -8.17 25.65 7.62
CA ILE A 142 -7.65 24.33 7.99
C ILE A 142 -6.17 24.33 7.70
N GLN A 143 -5.37 24.26 8.74
CA GLN A 143 -3.91 24.07 8.65
C GLN A 143 -3.63 22.65 8.19
N VAL A 144 -2.56 22.46 7.42
CA VAL A 144 -2.20 21.16 6.84
C VAL A 144 -0.72 20.89 6.94
N ARG A 145 -0.38 19.65 7.21
CA ARG A 145 0.97 19.10 7.08
C ARG A 145 0.90 17.78 6.32
N SER A 146 1.78 17.58 5.35
CA SER A 146 1.89 16.33 4.58
C SER A 146 3.36 15.97 4.43
N ALA A 147 3.77 14.82 4.97
CA ALA A 147 5.17 14.42 5.03
C ALA A 147 5.36 12.93 4.79
N SER A 148 6.38 12.58 4.03
CA SER A 148 6.78 11.18 3.85
C SER A 148 7.58 10.68 5.05
N ARG A 149 7.31 9.45 5.48
CA ARG A 149 8.06 8.80 6.59
C ARG A 149 9.50 8.50 6.21
N LEU A 150 9.72 8.13 4.96
CA LEU A 150 11.02 7.71 4.45
C LEU A 150 11.40 8.48 3.20
N GLY A 151 12.69 8.53 2.95
CA GLY A 151 13.27 9.15 1.75
C GLY A 151 13.66 10.61 1.92
N GLN A 152 14.51 11.08 1.02
CA GLN A 152 14.97 12.48 0.99
C GLN A 152 14.04 13.37 0.16
N SER A 153 13.39 12.82 -0.85
CA SER A 153 12.46 13.56 -1.72
C SER A 153 11.26 12.70 -2.06
N ASP A 154 10.10 13.34 -2.09
CA ASP A 154 8.82 12.76 -2.50
C ASP A 154 8.43 13.12 -3.95
N LEU A 155 9.32 13.79 -4.68
CA LEU A 155 9.07 14.31 -6.04
C LEU A 155 7.84 15.24 -6.11
N GLY A 156 7.51 15.92 -5.03
CA GLY A 156 6.40 16.86 -4.93
C GLY A 156 5.03 16.21 -4.70
N VAL A 157 4.97 14.93 -4.37
CA VAL A 157 3.71 14.20 -4.16
C VAL A 157 2.92 14.78 -2.99
N ASN A 158 3.58 15.17 -1.89
CA ASN A 158 2.91 15.79 -0.75
C ASN A 158 2.22 17.11 -1.13
N ARG A 159 2.91 17.98 -1.85
CA ARG A 159 2.34 19.23 -2.36
C ARG A 159 1.18 18.99 -3.31
N GLN A 160 1.35 18.11 -4.30
CA GLN A 160 0.29 17.78 -5.26
C GLN A 160 -0.97 17.23 -4.57
N ARG A 161 -0.80 16.41 -3.53
CA ARG A 161 -1.91 15.89 -2.72
C ARG A 161 -2.69 17.00 -2.04
N VAL A 162 -1.99 17.91 -1.37
CA VAL A 162 -2.64 19.03 -0.68
C VAL A 162 -3.38 19.95 -1.66
N GLU A 163 -2.79 20.21 -2.84
CA GLU A 163 -3.45 21.01 -3.87
C GLU A 163 -4.68 20.31 -4.47
N ALA A 164 -4.64 19.01 -4.67
CA ALA A 164 -5.81 18.23 -5.11
C ALA A 164 -6.95 18.30 -4.07
N ILE A 165 -6.63 18.13 -2.78
CA ILE A 165 -7.60 18.28 -1.69
C ILE A 165 -8.17 19.69 -1.65
N ARG A 166 -7.35 20.72 -1.84
CA ARG A 166 -7.78 22.12 -1.90
C ARG A 166 -8.81 22.36 -2.99
N GLN A 167 -8.57 21.82 -4.19
CA GLN A 167 -9.49 21.94 -5.32
C GLN A 167 -10.85 21.31 -4.99
N GLU A 168 -10.87 20.10 -4.45
CA GLU A 168 -12.11 19.40 -4.08
C GLU A 168 -12.86 20.10 -2.92
N LEU A 169 -12.13 20.71 -1.99
CA LEU A 169 -12.74 21.40 -0.85
C LEU A 169 -13.41 22.70 -1.29
N SER A 170 -12.88 23.39 -2.30
CA SER A 170 -13.37 24.68 -2.78
C SER A 170 -14.60 24.60 -3.70
N VAL A 171 -15.00 23.42 -4.14
CA VAL A 171 -16.25 23.13 -4.88
C VAL A 171 -17.38 22.86 -3.91
#